data_3e4ecd88d5b4bbd8ccf7b6f8e816d090
#
_entry.id   3e4ecd88d5b4bbd8ccf7b6f8e816d090
#
_cell.length_a   1.000
_cell.length_b   1.000
_cell.length_c   1.000
_cell.angle_alpha   90.00
_cell.angle_beta   90.00
_cell.angle_gamma   90.00
#
_symmetry.space_group_name_H-M   'P 1'
#
loop_
_entity.id
_entity.type
_entity.pdbx_description
1 polymer ?
#
loop_
_entity_poly.entity_id
_entity_poly.type
_entity_poly.pdbx_seq_one_letter_code
_entity_poly.pdbx_strand_id
1 'polypeptide(L)'
;MQLSFFLFFTMIHSKKRSDWMQEVVIGIICHDQKVLMIQRAKKDGLLNWAFPGGKVELGENKEQACIREVYEETGIHVSIQKCLGCRMHPTAPIRLTYYVCSYVSGEIQIQNPNEILDIDFKDWNEFTRDVKTDVYPAVRQYIKKNLER
;
A
#
# COMPACT_ATOMS: atom_id res chain seq x y z
N MET A 1 -16.20 -19.04 -32.71
CA MET A 1 -16.73 -18.38 -31.49
C MET A 1 -16.84 -19.29 -30.28
N GLN A 2 -17.32 -20.52 -30.43
CA GLN A 2 -17.41 -21.48 -29.31
C GLN A 2 -16.05 -22.00 -28.81
N LEU A 3 -15.06 -22.11 -29.67
CA LEU A 3 -13.70 -22.59 -29.32
C LEU A 3 -12.93 -21.61 -28.40
N SER A 4 -13.12 -20.31 -28.56
CA SER A 4 -12.43 -19.32 -27.73
C SER A 4 -13.02 -19.23 -26.32
N PHE A 5 -14.33 -19.46 -26.18
CA PHE A 5 -15.01 -19.48 -24.88
C PHE A 5 -14.63 -20.75 -24.07
N PHE A 6 -14.50 -21.87 -24.76
CA PHE A 6 -14.09 -23.15 -24.16
C PHE A 6 -12.62 -23.13 -23.69
N LEU A 7 -11.72 -22.51 -24.49
CA LEU A 7 -10.33 -22.28 -24.11
C LEU A 7 -10.20 -21.33 -22.92
N PHE A 8 -11.00 -20.29 -22.87
CA PHE A 8 -11.05 -19.36 -21.74
C PHE A 8 -11.54 -20.03 -20.46
N PHE A 9 -12.58 -20.87 -20.56
CA PHE A 9 -13.11 -21.63 -19.42
C PHE A 9 -12.12 -22.70 -18.93
N THR A 10 -11.40 -23.36 -19.84
CA THR A 10 -10.36 -24.35 -19.50
C THR A 10 -9.15 -23.68 -18.84
N MET A 11 -8.75 -22.48 -19.31
CA MET A 11 -7.70 -21.69 -18.67
C MET A 11 -8.09 -21.24 -17.25
N ILE A 12 -9.35 -20.91 -17.01
CA ILE A 12 -9.86 -20.55 -15.68
C ILE A 12 -9.79 -21.74 -14.72
N HIS A 13 -10.14 -22.95 -15.18
CA HIS A 13 -10.11 -24.17 -14.36
C HIS A 13 -8.70 -24.70 -14.06
N SER A 14 -7.70 -24.35 -14.85
CA SER A 14 -6.32 -24.79 -14.67
C SER A 14 -5.50 -23.87 -13.74
N LYS A 15 -6.02 -22.67 -13.40
CA LYS A 15 -5.35 -21.76 -12.46
C LYS A 15 -5.46 -22.25 -11.03
N LYS A 16 -4.32 -22.44 -10.40
CA LYS A 16 -4.24 -22.76 -8.97
C LYS A 16 -4.90 -21.63 -8.16
N ARG A 17 -5.45 -21.94 -6.99
CA ARG A 17 -6.09 -20.98 -6.10
C ARG A 17 -5.18 -19.77 -5.77
N SER A 18 -3.86 -19.98 -5.77
CA SER A 18 -2.84 -18.94 -5.61
C SER A 18 -2.81 -17.93 -6.76
N ASP A 19 -3.25 -18.32 -7.99
CA ASP A 19 -3.23 -17.44 -9.16
C ASP A 19 -4.34 -16.39 -9.16
N TRP A 20 -5.34 -16.54 -8.28
CA TRP A 20 -6.45 -15.60 -8.09
C TRP A 20 -6.15 -14.56 -7.01
N MET A 21 -5.07 -14.79 -6.25
CA MET A 21 -4.70 -13.93 -5.15
C MET A 21 -3.98 -12.68 -5.67
N GLN A 22 -4.54 -11.53 -5.34
CA GLN A 22 -3.94 -10.25 -5.68
C GLN A 22 -2.82 -9.92 -4.69
N GLU A 23 -1.66 -9.55 -5.20
CA GLU A 23 -0.54 -9.04 -4.40
C GLU A 23 -0.62 -7.53 -4.32
N VAL A 24 -0.65 -7.01 -3.09
CA VAL A 24 -0.63 -5.58 -2.79
C VAL A 24 0.55 -5.29 -1.89
N VAL A 25 1.26 -4.23 -2.18
CA VAL A 25 2.41 -3.76 -1.40
C VAL A 25 2.09 -2.44 -0.73
N ILE A 26 2.61 -2.24 0.47
CA ILE A 26 2.37 -1.06 1.28
C ILE A 26 3.72 -0.54 1.77
N GLY A 27 3.96 0.76 1.57
CA GLY A 27 5.16 1.45 2.01
C GLY A 27 4.96 2.17 3.34
N ILE A 28 5.87 1.94 4.28
CA ILE A 28 5.92 2.62 5.56
C ILE A 28 7.15 3.53 5.53
N ILE A 29 6.92 4.82 5.40
CA ILE A 29 7.97 5.83 5.31
C ILE A 29 7.92 6.72 6.55
N CYS A 30 8.87 6.51 7.45
CA CYS A 30 9.08 7.38 8.61
C CYS A 30 10.25 8.33 8.32
N HIS A 31 10.02 9.62 8.44
CA HIS A 31 10.99 10.66 8.19
C HIS A 31 10.75 11.81 9.19
N ASP A 32 11.81 12.27 9.86
CA ASP A 32 11.74 13.33 10.87
C ASP A 32 10.65 13.08 11.95
N GLN A 33 10.59 11.83 12.45
CA GLN A 33 9.61 11.40 13.48
C GLN A 33 8.15 11.53 13.04
N LYS A 34 7.90 11.45 11.75
CA LYS A 34 6.57 11.46 11.15
C LYS A 34 6.44 10.34 10.12
N VAL A 35 5.24 9.84 9.93
CA VAL A 35 4.94 8.80 8.95
C VAL A 35 4.11 9.36 7.80
N LEU A 36 4.48 8.99 6.58
CA LEU A 36 3.79 9.42 5.36
C LEU A 36 2.45 8.71 5.23
N MET A 37 1.39 9.49 5.14
CA MET A 37 0.01 9.00 4.96
C MET A 37 -0.66 9.70 3.79
N ILE A 38 -1.57 8.99 3.14
CA ILE A 38 -2.43 9.51 2.09
C ILE A 38 -3.89 9.47 2.52
N GLN A 39 -4.67 10.46 2.10
CA GLN A 39 -6.10 10.50 2.34
C GLN A 39 -6.84 10.11 1.06
N ARG A 40 -7.66 9.08 1.14
CA ARG A 40 -8.51 8.61 0.04
C ARG A 40 -9.98 8.79 0.41
N ALA A 41 -10.83 9.10 -0.59
CA ALA A 41 -12.26 8.99 -0.45
C ALA A 41 -12.67 7.51 -0.56
N LYS A 42 -13.47 7.02 0.40
CA LYS A 42 -14.13 5.72 0.31
C LYS A 42 -15.34 5.80 -0.62
N LYS A 43 -15.82 4.64 -1.10
CA LYS A 43 -17.03 4.55 -1.94
C LYS A 43 -18.29 5.13 -1.27
N ASP A 44 -18.34 5.13 0.06
CA ASP A 44 -19.41 5.71 0.88
C ASP A 44 -19.24 7.22 1.13
N GLY A 45 -18.22 7.86 0.55
CA GLY A 45 -17.91 9.27 0.73
C GLY A 45 -17.11 9.59 1.98
N LEU A 46 -16.78 8.61 2.82
CA LEU A 46 -15.96 8.82 4.01
C LEU A 46 -14.49 8.97 3.64
N LEU A 47 -13.81 9.90 4.31
CA LEU A 47 -12.37 10.09 4.16
C LEU A 47 -11.61 9.08 5.00
N ASN A 48 -10.52 8.55 4.44
CA ASN A 48 -9.68 7.57 5.12
C ASN A 48 -8.20 7.85 4.91
N TRP A 49 -7.47 7.93 6.02
CA TRP A 49 -6.00 8.00 6.00
C TRP A 49 -5.43 6.59 5.93
N ALA A 50 -4.56 6.36 4.96
CA ALA A 50 -3.93 5.07 4.69
C ALA A 50 -2.45 5.24 4.35
N PHE A 51 -1.70 4.15 4.42
CA PHE A 51 -0.33 4.12 3.91
C PHE A 51 -0.35 4.08 2.38
N PRO A 52 0.63 4.70 1.71
CA PRO A 52 0.75 4.56 0.25
C PRO A 52 1.06 3.12 -0.14
N GLY A 53 0.52 2.69 -1.26
CA GLY A 53 0.71 1.35 -1.78
C GLY A 53 -0.27 1.01 -2.89
N GLY A 54 -0.16 -0.18 -3.41
CA GLY A 54 -1.02 -0.65 -4.49
C GLY A 54 -0.65 -2.02 -5.01
N LYS A 55 -1.21 -2.37 -6.14
CA LYS A 55 -1.08 -3.69 -6.76
C LYS A 55 0.30 -3.90 -7.39
N VAL A 56 0.83 -5.10 -7.23
CA VAL A 56 2.00 -5.55 -8.00
C VAL A 56 1.55 -5.83 -9.42
N GLU A 57 2.19 -5.18 -10.39
CA GLU A 57 1.90 -5.35 -11.80
C GLU A 57 2.70 -6.52 -12.39
N LEU A 58 2.23 -7.03 -13.53
CA LEU A 58 2.90 -8.08 -14.25
C LEU A 58 4.32 -7.67 -14.63
N GLY A 59 5.31 -8.51 -14.35
CA GLY A 59 6.71 -8.28 -14.70
C GLY A 59 7.52 -7.48 -13.68
N GLU A 60 6.90 -6.98 -12.59
CA GLU A 60 7.64 -6.34 -11.50
C GLU A 60 7.66 -7.21 -10.25
N ASN A 61 8.69 -7.05 -9.42
CA ASN A 61 8.71 -7.65 -8.10
C ASN A 61 8.01 -6.73 -7.07
N LYS A 62 7.78 -7.25 -5.87
CA LYS A 62 7.08 -6.50 -4.81
C LYS A 62 7.79 -5.22 -4.39
N GLU A 63 9.12 -5.25 -4.31
CA GLU A 63 9.91 -4.07 -3.93
C GLU A 63 9.82 -2.96 -4.98
N GLN A 64 9.94 -3.33 -6.26
CA GLN A 64 9.75 -2.40 -7.38
C GLN A 64 8.34 -1.80 -7.37
N ALA A 65 7.32 -2.63 -7.14
CA ALA A 65 5.93 -2.17 -7.05
C ALA A 65 5.75 -1.16 -5.91
N CYS A 66 6.35 -1.42 -4.75
CA CYS A 66 6.28 -0.52 -3.60
C CYS A 66 6.90 0.85 -3.92
N ILE A 67 8.10 0.87 -4.49
CA ILE A 67 8.79 2.11 -4.89
C ILE A 67 7.94 2.88 -5.90
N ARG A 68 7.40 2.21 -6.91
CA ARG A 68 6.56 2.81 -7.94
C ARG A 68 5.27 3.40 -7.37
N GLU A 69 4.55 2.64 -6.55
CA GLU A 69 3.28 3.08 -5.97
C GLU A 69 3.46 4.27 -5.02
N VAL A 70 4.50 4.25 -4.19
CA VAL A 70 4.80 5.40 -3.31
C VAL A 70 5.04 6.66 -4.14
N TYR A 71 5.83 6.55 -5.21
CA TYR A 71 6.10 7.68 -6.10
C TYR A 71 4.84 8.17 -6.82
N GLU A 72 4.07 7.26 -7.41
CA GLU A 72 2.84 7.60 -8.15
C GLU A 72 1.81 8.29 -7.24
N GLU A 73 1.72 7.89 -5.98
CA GLU A 73 0.72 8.42 -5.06
C GLU A 73 1.19 9.68 -4.31
N THR A 74 2.48 9.86 -4.11
CA THR A 74 2.99 10.92 -3.21
C THR A 74 4.04 11.86 -3.83
N GLY A 75 4.67 11.48 -4.93
CA GLY A 75 5.81 12.20 -5.50
C GLY A 75 7.13 11.94 -4.78
N ILE A 76 7.17 11.06 -3.81
CA ILE A 76 8.35 10.76 -2.99
C ILE A 76 9.09 9.55 -3.56
N HIS A 77 10.39 9.70 -3.75
CA HIS A 77 11.30 8.60 -4.08
C HIS A 77 11.81 7.95 -2.80
N VAL A 78 11.68 6.63 -2.73
CA VAL A 78 12.09 5.84 -1.58
C VAL A 78 12.99 4.69 -1.96
N SER A 79 13.74 4.18 -1.00
CA SER A 79 14.46 2.90 -1.10
C SER A 79 13.91 1.92 -0.08
N ILE A 80 13.88 0.62 -0.45
CA ILE A 80 13.41 -0.44 0.44
C ILE A 80 14.48 -0.74 1.49
N GLN A 81 14.10 -0.78 2.76
CA GLN A 81 15.00 -1.12 3.87
C GLN A 81 14.77 -2.56 4.35
N LYS A 82 13.52 -2.92 4.63
CA LYS A 82 13.18 -4.26 5.10
C LYS A 82 11.69 -4.54 4.93
N CYS A 83 11.35 -5.82 4.94
CA CYS A 83 9.95 -6.28 4.99
C CYS A 83 9.54 -6.42 6.47
N LEU A 84 8.39 -5.86 6.83
CA LEU A 84 7.80 -6.03 8.16
C LEU A 84 6.92 -7.28 8.26
N GLY A 85 6.60 -7.89 7.14
CA GLY A 85 5.76 -9.08 7.07
C GLY A 85 4.63 -8.95 6.06
N CYS A 86 3.81 -9.97 6.01
CA CYS A 86 2.64 -9.98 5.16
C CYS A 86 1.43 -10.57 5.91
N ARG A 87 0.25 -10.20 5.47
CA ARG A 87 -1.01 -10.80 5.95
C ARG A 87 -2.03 -10.86 4.83
N MET A 88 -3.02 -11.73 5.02
CA MET A 88 -4.18 -11.78 4.15
C MET A 88 -5.18 -10.70 4.52
N HIS A 89 -5.80 -10.10 3.51
CA HIS A 89 -6.96 -9.25 3.74
C HIS A 89 -8.10 -10.08 4.37
N PRO A 90 -8.84 -9.52 5.36
CA PRO A 90 -9.84 -10.30 6.10
C PRO A 90 -10.98 -10.86 5.24
N THR A 91 -11.35 -10.18 4.15
CA THR A 91 -12.54 -10.51 3.36
C THR A 91 -12.30 -10.65 1.85
N ALA A 92 -11.11 -10.33 1.37
CA ALA A 92 -10.79 -10.36 -0.06
C ALA A 92 -9.58 -11.27 -0.35
N PRO A 93 -9.45 -11.84 -1.57
CA PRO A 93 -8.29 -12.65 -1.95
C PRO A 93 -7.08 -11.75 -2.25
N ILE A 94 -6.63 -10.99 -1.25
CA ILE A 94 -5.53 -10.03 -1.33
C ILE A 94 -4.50 -10.37 -0.27
N ARG A 95 -3.24 -10.50 -0.68
CA ARG A 95 -2.09 -10.57 0.21
C ARG A 95 -1.44 -9.20 0.30
N LEU A 96 -1.29 -8.69 1.52
CA LEU A 96 -0.69 -7.40 1.83
C LEU A 96 0.73 -7.63 2.34
N THR A 97 1.72 -7.03 1.67
CA THR A 97 3.13 -7.06 2.11
C THR A 97 3.57 -5.64 2.49
N TYR A 98 4.15 -5.49 3.66
CA TYR A 98 4.53 -4.19 4.24
C TYR A 98 6.04 -4.03 4.21
N TYR A 99 6.50 -2.93 3.60
CA TYR A 99 7.93 -2.59 3.52
C TYR A 99 8.23 -1.31 4.28
N VAL A 100 9.29 -1.33 5.07
CA VAL A 100 9.91 -0.10 5.57
C VAL A 100 10.71 0.51 4.44
N CYS A 101 10.44 1.77 4.14
CA CYS A 101 11.11 2.53 3.09
C CYS A 101 11.79 3.76 3.69
N SER A 102 12.97 4.08 3.16
CA SER A 102 13.67 5.32 3.49
C SER A 102 13.38 6.40 2.45
N TYR A 103 13.13 7.61 2.90
CA TYR A 103 13.05 8.78 2.04
C TYR A 103 14.39 9.00 1.33
N VAL A 104 14.37 9.14 0.03
CA VAL A 104 15.56 9.43 -0.78
C VAL A 104 15.49 10.87 -1.31
N SER A 105 14.41 11.23 -1.99
CA SER A 105 14.24 12.54 -2.61
C SER A 105 12.78 12.78 -2.97
N GLY A 106 12.51 13.95 -3.53
CA GLY A 106 11.20 14.34 -4.01
C GLY A 106 10.41 15.17 -3.01
N GLU A 107 9.34 15.77 -3.48
CA GLU A 107 8.42 16.58 -2.69
C GLU A 107 7.01 16.02 -2.80
N ILE A 108 6.23 16.18 -1.75
CA ILE A 108 4.83 15.78 -1.75
C ILE A 108 4.11 16.46 -2.91
N GLN A 109 3.50 15.65 -3.78
CA GLN A 109 2.71 16.10 -4.91
C GLN A 109 1.56 15.14 -5.16
N ILE A 110 0.33 15.66 -5.17
CA ILE A 110 -0.84 14.89 -5.54
C ILE A 110 -0.85 14.77 -7.08
N GLN A 111 -0.59 13.55 -7.58
CA GLN A 111 -0.54 13.28 -9.02
C GLN A 111 -1.89 12.83 -9.57
N ASN A 112 -2.73 12.22 -8.72
CA ASN A 112 -4.06 11.76 -9.10
C ASN A 112 -5.11 12.30 -8.11
N PRO A 113 -5.61 13.54 -8.31
CA PRO A 113 -6.55 14.18 -7.39
C PRO A 113 -7.92 13.51 -7.34
N ASN A 114 -8.24 12.62 -8.27
CA ASN A 114 -9.49 11.84 -8.25
C ASN A 114 -9.45 10.72 -7.21
N GLU A 115 -8.25 10.23 -6.87
CA GLU A 115 -8.06 9.15 -5.90
C GLU A 115 -7.48 9.62 -4.58
N ILE A 116 -6.50 10.53 -4.65
CA ILE A 116 -5.76 11.04 -3.49
C ILE A 116 -6.19 12.48 -3.23
N LEU A 117 -6.78 12.73 -2.07
CA LEU A 117 -7.29 14.04 -1.68
C LEU A 117 -6.28 14.86 -0.90
N ASP A 118 -5.43 14.20 -0.13
CA ASP A 118 -4.40 14.83 0.68
C ASP A 118 -3.24 13.87 0.95
N ILE A 119 -2.07 14.43 1.22
CA ILE A 119 -0.86 13.70 1.59
C ILE A 119 -0.23 14.45 2.73
N ASP A 120 0.13 13.76 3.81
CA ASP A 120 0.69 14.39 4.98
C ASP A 120 1.68 13.46 5.70
N PHE A 121 2.69 14.07 6.32
CA PHE A 121 3.54 13.41 7.30
C PHE A 121 2.94 13.64 8.69
N LYS A 122 2.54 12.56 9.35
CA LYS A 122 1.87 12.60 10.65
C LYS A 122 2.80 12.20 11.79
N ASP A 123 2.80 12.99 12.85
CA ASP A 123 3.44 12.58 14.09
C ASP A 123 2.61 11.48 14.81
N TRP A 124 3.10 10.97 15.94
CA TRP A 124 2.43 9.88 16.64
C TRP A 124 1.00 10.26 17.10
N ASN A 125 0.80 11.47 17.57
CA ASN A 125 -0.51 11.93 18.04
C ASN A 125 -1.49 12.08 16.88
N GLU A 126 -1.05 12.66 15.78
CA GLU A 126 -1.84 12.79 14.55
C GLU A 126 -2.18 11.43 13.97
N PHE A 127 -1.20 10.52 13.91
CA PHE A 127 -1.40 9.15 13.42
C PHE A 127 -2.46 8.42 14.25
N THR A 128 -2.35 8.44 15.57
CA THR A 128 -3.30 7.74 16.45
C THR A 128 -4.70 8.36 16.44
N ARG A 129 -4.78 9.67 16.22
CA ARG A 129 -6.06 10.38 16.10
C ARG A 129 -6.76 10.10 14.76
N ASP A 130 -6.01 10.14 13.67
CA ASP A 130 -6.58 10.18 12.31
C ASP A 130 -6.71 8.81 11.64
N VAL A 131 -5.86 7.86 11.99
CA VAL A 131 -5.88 6.51 11.41
C VAL A 131 -6.82 5.61 12.20
N LYS A 132 -8.00 5.39 11.64
CA LYS A 132 -9.10 4.62 12.29
C LYS A 132 -9.18 3.17 11.86
N THR A 133 -8.43 2.78 10.84
CA THR A 133 -8.40 1.41 10.35
C THR A 133 -7.54 0.52 11.23
N ASP A 134 -7.76 -0.80 11.13
CA ASP A 134 -6.90 -1.78 11.77
C ASP A 134 -5.50 -1.75 11.12
N VAL A 135 -4.50 -1.46 11.94
CA VAL A 135 -3.11 -1.41 11.50
C VAL A 135 -2.44 -2.73 11.87
N TYR A 136 -1.78 -3.35 10.88
CA TYR A 136 -0.99 -4.57 11.09
C TYR A 136 -0.04 -4.40 12.28
N PRO A 137 -0.06 -5.30 13.29
CA PRO A 137 0.68 -5.09 14.54
C PRO A 137 2.16 -4.80 14.38
N ALA A 138 2.85 -5.48 13.47
CA ALA A 138 4.28 -5.22 13.21
C ALA A 138 4.53 -3.80 12.68
N VAL A 139 3.62 -3.28 11.86
CA VAL A 139 3.66 -1.90 11.35
C VAL A 139 3.45 -0.91 12.48
N ARG A 140 2.41 -1.12 13.30
CA ARG A 140 2.12 -0.24 14.44
C ARG A 140 3.27 -0.16 15.43
N GLN A 141 3.90 -1.28 15.75
CA GLN A 141 5.07 -1.34 16.63
C GLN A 141 6.25 -0.57 16.03
N TYR A 142 6.51 -0.74 14.75
CA TYR A 142 7.56 -0.02 14.05
C TYR A 142 7.34 1.50 14.08
N ILE A 143 6.14 1.95 13.76
CA ILE A 143 5.78 3.37 13.75
C ILE A 143 5.91 3.96 15.15
N LYS A 144 5.34 3.30 16.15
CA LYS A 144 5.44 3.73 17.56
C LYS A 144 6.89 3.95 17.98
N LYS A 145 7.74 2.97 17.72
CA LYS A 145 9.17 3.04 18.07
C LYS A 145 9.89 4.21 17.39
N ASN A 146 9.51 4.56 16.16
CA ASN A 146 10.19 5.58 15.37
C ASN A 146 9.61 7.00 15.54
N LEU A 147 8.34 7.12 15.95
CA LEU A 147 7.66 8.41 16.10
C LEU A 147 7.56 8.85 17.55
N GLU A 148 7.38 7.92 18.48
CA GLU A 148 7.23 8.20 19.91
C GLU A 148 8.62 8.29 20.58
N ARG A 149 9.23 9.45 20.46
CA ARG A 149 10.51 9.74 21.10
C ARG A 149 10.43 10.95 22.04
#